data_cc6adf0c574bc855074c149ee53a05ff
#
_entry.id   cc6adf0c574bc855074c149ee53a05ff
#
_cell.length_a   1.000
_cell.length_b   1.000
_cell.length_c   1.000
_cell.angle_alpha   90.00
_cell.angle_beta   90.00
_cell.angle_gamma   90.00
#
_symmetry.space_group_name_H-M   'P 1'
#
loop_
_entity.id
_entity.type
_entity.pdbx_description
1 polymer ?
#
loop_
_entity_poly.entity_id
_entity_poly.type
_entity_poly.pdbx_seq_one_letter_code
_entity_poly.pdbx_strand_id
1 'polypeptide(L)'
;MKKFNTADLCDDHNLEIAKPIFKLFGANSHCHGRIRTVEAINDNSYVKKLLGEDGHGCVMVVDGRGSEECALVGDNLAELGFKNGWSGIIVNGCIRDSLETVSYTHLTLPTILLV
;
A
#
# COMPACT_ATOMS: atom_id res chain seq x y z
N MET A 1 -15.57 -2.47 3.70
CA MET A 1 -14.94 -3.36 2.70
C MET A 1 -15.36 -4.80 2.92
N LYS A 2 -15.80 -5.45 1.87
CA LYS A 2 -16.14 -6.87 1.93
C LYS A 2 -14.86 -7.69 2.05
N LYS A 3 -14.81 -8.59 3.03
CA LYS A 3 -13.64 -9.45 3.24
C LYS A 3 -13.74 -10.71 2.40
N PHE A 4 -12.62 -11.08 1.80
CA PHE A 4 -12.44 -12.33 1.08
C PHE A 4 -11.34 -13.13 1.74
N ASN A 5 -11.46 -14.45 1.65
CA ASN A 5 -10.36 -15.33 1.98
C ASN A 5 -9.57 -15.58 0.68
N THR A 6 -8.30 -15.21 0.68
CA THR A 6 -7.43 -15.35 -0.50
C THR A 6 -7.31 -16.81 -0.94
N ALA A 7 -7.24 -17.74 0.00
CA ALA A 7 -7.16 -19.16 -0.32
C ALA A 7 -8.41 -19.63 -1.07
N ASP A 8 -9.59 -19.19 -0.66
CA ASP A 8 -10.84 -19.54 -1.34
C ASP A 8 -10.88 -18.98 -2.76
N LEU A 9 -10.41 -17.75 -2.95
CA LEU A 9 -10.32 -17.15 -4.27
C LEU A 9 -9.37 -17.92 -5.18
N CYS A 10 -8.24 -18.38 -4.65
CA CYS A 10 -7.27 -19.21 -5.41
C CYS A 10 -7.85 -20.55 -5.79
N ASP A 11 -8.70 -21.14 -4.94
CA ASP A 11 -9.36 -22.42 -5.24
C ASP A 11 -10.41 -22.28 -6.33
N ASP A 12 -11.12 -21.15 -6.37
CA ASP A 12 -12.23 -20.93 -7.30
C ASP A 12 -11.79 -20.31 -8.63
N HIS A 13 -10.62 -19.67 -8.67
CA HIS A 13 -10.14 -18.90 -9.83
C HIS A 13 -8.69 -19.23 -10.15
N ASN A 14 -8.34 -19.10 -11.43
CA ASN A 14 -6.95 -19.19 -11.86
C ASN A 14 -6.27 -17.82 -11.68
N LEU A 15 -5.60 -17.62 -10.55
CA LEU A 15 -5.02 -16.35 -10.15
C LEU A 15 -3.50 -16.38 -10.19
N GLU A 16 -2.91 -15.23 -10.53
CA GLU A 16 -1.49 -15.01 -10.32
C GLU A 16 -1.23 -14.70 -8.85
N ILE A 17 -0.18 -15.28 -8.29
CA ILE A 17 0.17 -15.14 -6.88
C ILE A 17 1.53 -14.49 -6.77
N ALA A 18 1.60 -13.38 -6.02
CA ALA A 18 2.85 -12.69 -5.76
C ALA A 18 3.74 -13.55 -4.85
N LYS A 19 5.06 -13.39 -5.00
CA LYS A 19 6.02 -14.04 -4.10
C LYS A 19 5.79 -13.55 -2.67
N PRO A 20 6.02 -14.38 -1.63
CA PRO A 20 5.80 -13.99 -0.23
C PRO A 20 6.96 -13.13 0.31
N ILE A 21 7.19 -11.98 -0.30
CA ILE A 21 8.30 -11.08 0.03
C ILE A 21 7.85 -9.81 0.75
N PHE A 22 6.54 -9.67 1.03
CA PHE A 22 5.99 -8.43 1.57
C PHE A 22 6.12 -8.36 3.08
N LYS A 23 6.40 -7.13 3.57
CA LYS A 23 6.25 -6.77 4.97
C LYS A 23 4.98 -5.93 5.11
N LEU A 24 4.18 -6.25 6.13
CA LEU A 24 2.91 -5.58 6.38
C LEU A 24 3.08 -4.48 7.41
N PHE A 25 2.54 -3.31 7.10
CA PHE A 25 2.42 -2.17 7.99
C PHE A 25 0.98 -1.69 8.01
N GLY A 26 0.56 -1.11 9.13
CA GLY A 26 -0.80 -0.62 9.29
C GLY A 26 -1.68 -1.59 10.09
N ALA A 27 -2.88 -1.12 10.45
CA ALA A 27 -3.82 -1.87 11.30
C ALA A 27 -4.58 -2.94 10.54
N ASN A 28 -4.75 -2.77 9.23
CA ASN A 28 -5.51 -3.71 8.40
C ASN A 28 -4.56 -4.71 7.74
N SER A 29 -4.93 -5.99 7.81
CA SER A 29 -4.16 -7.07 7.21
C SER A 29 -4.72 -7.54 5.85
N HIS A 30 -5.80 -6.96 5.40
CA HIS A 30 -6.47 -7.33 4.16
C HIS A 30 -6.82 -6.10 3.35
N CYS A 31 -6.56 -6.15 2.07
CA CYS A 31 -7.07 -5.16 1.14
C CYS A 31 -7.36 -5.82 -0.21
N HIS A 32 -8.21 -5.19 -0.97
CA HIS A 32 -8.47 -5.59 -2.35
C HIS A 32 -8.97 -4.38 -3.12
N GLY A 33 -8.81 -4.43 -4.41
CA GLY A 33 -9.29 -3.36 -5.24
C GLY A 33 -8.61 -3.34 -6.60
N ARG A 34 -9.03 -2.38 -7.41
CA ARG A 34 -8.41 -2.12 -8.70
C ARG A 34 -7.02 -1.55 -8.49
N ILE A 35 -6.04 -2.07 -9.21
CA ILE A 35 -4.65 -1.61 -9.11
C ILE A 35 -4.48 -0.32 -9.89
N ARG A 36 -3.86 0.67 -9.23
CA ARG A 36 -3.34 1.88 -9.88
C ARG A 36 -1.85 1.95 -9.59
N THR A 37 -1.06 2.09 -10.64
CA THR A 37 0.39 2.05 -10.53
C THR A 37 1.00 3.44 -10.65
N VAL A 38 2.14 3.62 -9.98
CA VAL A 38 2.95 4.82 -10.12
C VAL A 38 4.42 4.43 -10.03
N GLU A 39 5.24 4.99 -10.92
CA GLU A 39 6.69 4.88 -10.84
C GLU A 39 7.24 6.09 -10.11
N ALA A 40 8.05 5.86 -9.08
CA ALA A 40 8.54 6.91 -8.20
C ALA A 40 9.98 6.58 -7.76
N ILE A 41 10.94 6.91 -8.61
CA ILE A 41 12.35 6.65 -8.33
C ILE A 41 12.94 7.84 -7.60
N ASN A 42 13.22 7.66 -6.26
CA ASN A 42 13.82 8.68 -5.40
C ASN A 42 13.04 10.01 -5.34
N ASP A 43 11.75 9.97 -5.65
CA ASP A 43 10.89 11.16 -5.64
C ASP A 43 9.45 10.70 -5.38
N ASN A 44 8.83 11.22 -4.33
CA ASN A 44 7.47 10.86 -3.95
C ASN A 44 6.39 11.83 -4.45
N SER A 45 6.73 12.75 -5.34
CA SER A 45 5.79 13.77 -5.84
C SER A 45 4.56 13.14 -6.49
N TYR A 46 4.77 12.14 -7.34
CA TYR A 46 3.67 11.45 -8.02
C TYR A 46 2.86 10.58 -7.08
N VAL A 47 3.50 9.99 -6.08
CA VAL A 47 2.80 9.23 -5.03
C VAL A 47 1.85 10.16 -4.30
N LYS A 48 2.32 11.32 -3.88
CA LYS A 48 1.49 12.32 -3.19
C LYS A 48 0.35 12.78 -4.07
N LYS A 49 0.61 13.09 -5.33
CA LYS A 49 -0.40 13.53 -6.28
C LYS A 49 -1.50 12.47 -6.44
N LEU A 50 -1.11 11.22 -6.64
CA LEU A 50 -2.07 10.14 -6.84
C LEU A 50 -2.88 9.85 -5.57
N LEU A 51 -2.25 9.86 -4.40
CA LEU A 51 -2.94 9.66 -3.13
C LEU A 51 -3.94 10.79 -2.82
N GLY A 52 -3.74 11.97 -3.40
CA GLY A 52 -4.68 13.08 -3.29
C GLY A 52 -5.94 12.91 -4.12
N GLU A 53 -5.99 11.93 -5.01
CA GLU A 53 -7.16 11.62 -5.83
C GLU A 53 -8.07 10.61 -5.11
N ASP A 54 -9.32 10.50 -5.57
CA ASP A 54 -10.25 9.51 -5.04
C ASP A 54 -9.74 8.10 -5.34
N GLY A 55 -9.45 7.37 -4.28
CA GLY A 55 -8.92 6.01 -4.34
C GLY A 55 -9.91 4.91 -3.99
N HIS A 56 -11.21 5.23 -3.89
CA HIS A 56 -12.21 4.23 -3.54
C HIS A 56 -12.17 3.03 -4.50
N GLY A 57 -12.07 1.84 -3.93
CA GLY A 57 -11.98 0.62 -4.69
C GLY A 57 -10.63 0.39 -5.35
N CYS A 58 -9.58 1.10 -4.92
CA CYS A 58 -8.26 1.02 -5.52
C CYS A 58 -7.19 0.64 -4.52
N VAL A 59 -6.18 -0.05 -5.03
CA VAL A 59 -4.90 -0.33 -4.35
C VAL A 59 -3.80 0.34 -5.16
N MET A 60 -2.98 1.16 -4.51
CA MET A 60 -1.85 1.79 -5.16
C MET A 60 -0.65 0.86 -5.15
N VAL A 61 0.00 0.73 -6.30
CA VAL A 61 1.28 0.01 -6.41
C VAL A 61 2.35 1.01 -6.83
N VAL A 62 3.32 1.21 -5.94
CA VAL A 62 4.41 2.16 -6.15
C VAL A 62 5.66 1.40 -6.55
N ASP A 63 6.16 1.66 -7.74
CA ASP A 63 7.44 1.11 -8.19
C ASP A 63 8.56 2.13 -7.97
N GLY A 64 9.28 1.95 -6.88
CA GLY A 64 10.47 2.73 -6.54
C GLY A 64 11.76 2.03 -6.92
N ARG A 65 11.67 0.92 -7.65
CA ARG A 65 12.80 0.08 -8.07
C ARG A 65 13.68 -0.40 -6.92
N GLY A 66 13.09 -0.55 -5.74
CA GLY A 66 13.80 -1.03 -4.57
C GLY A 66 14.80 -0.03 -3.98
N SER A 67 14.77 1.23 -4.41
CA SER A 67 15.71 2.24 -3.92
C SER A 67 15.52 2.52 -2.43
N GLU A 68 16.63 2.65 -1.70
CA GLU A 68 16.64 3.02 -0.29
C GLU A 68 17.04 4.49 -0.08
N GLU A 69 17.24 5.25 -1.15
CA GLU A 69 17.72 6.63 -1.07
C GLU A 69 16.65 7.64 -0.65
N CYS A 70 15.37 7.32 -0.89
CA CYS A 70 14.27 8.23 -0.61
C CYS A 70 13.08 7.44 -0.08
N ALA A 71 12.51 7.89 1.04
CA ALA A 71 11.26 7.32 1.53
C ALA A 71 10.11 7.78 0.64
N LEU A 72 9.37 6.81 0.09
CA LEU A 72 8.28 7.08 -0.84
C LEU A 72 6.94 7.27 -0.14
N VAL A 73 6.78 6.66 1.03
CA VAL A 73 5.57 6.80 1.84
C VAL A 73 5.96 7.02 3.30
N GLY A 74 5.34 8.00 3.91
CA GLY A 74 5.43 8.26 5.34
C GLY A 74 4.04 8.39 5.94
N ASP A 75 3.97 8.80 7.22
CA ASP A 75 2.71 8.91 7.95
C ASP A 75 1.71 9.85 7.25
N ASN A 76 2.18 10.98 6.77
CA ASN A 76 1.32 11.97 6.14
C ASN A 76 0.70 11.46 4.84
N LEU A 77 1.47 10.74 4.04
CA LEU A 77 0.97 10.17 2.80
C LEU A 77 0.04 8.98 3.06
N ALA A 78 0.34 8.16 4.06
CA ALA A 78 -0.54 7.08 4.47
C ALA A 78 -1.89 7.61 4.95
N GLU A 79 -1.90 8.68 5.74
CA GLU A 79 -3.11 9.33 6.20
C GLU A 79 -3.90 9.94 5.04
N LEU A 80 -3.21 10.58 4.10
CA LEU A 80 -3.83 11.12 2.89
C LEU A 80 -4.53 10.02 2.08
N GLY A 81 -3.87 8.88 1.91
CA GLY A 81 -4.45 7.73 1.25
C GLY A 81 -5.70 7.21 1.95
N PHE A 82 -5.66 7.12 3.26
CA PHE A 82 -6.83 6.70 4.05
C PHE A 82 -7.99 7.67 3.86
N LYS A 83 -7.76 8.98 3.96
CA LYS A 83 -8.81 9.99 3.80
C LYS A 83 -9.46 9.95 2.42
N ASN A 84 -8.73 9.58 1.40
CA ASN A 84 -9.23 9.51 0.04
C ASN A 84 -9.73 8.11 -0.36
N GLY A 85 -9.85 7.20 0.60
CA GLY A 85 -10.50 5.92 0.41
C GLY A 85 -9.66 4.82 -0.22
N TRP A 86 -8.35 5.00 -0.32
CA TRP A 86 -7.45 3.96 -0.81
C TRP A 86 -7.49 2.73 0.10
N SER A 87 -7.66 1.55 -0.49
CA SER A 87 -7.75 0.30 0.26
C SER A 87 -6.39 -0.19 0.74
N GLY A 88 -5.35 0.09 0.00
CA GLY A 88 -4.00 -0.34 0.34
C GLY A 88 -2.95 0.33 -0.51
N ILE A 89 -1.71 0.23 -0.05
CA ILE A 89 -0.54 0.75 -0.75
C ILE A 89 0.53 -0.34 -0.73
N ILE A 90 1.05 -0.68 -1.90
CA ILE A 90 2.15 -1.62 -2.05
C ILE A 90 3.35 -0.82 -2.54
N VAL A 91 4.47 -0.90 -1.83
CA VAL A 91 5.66 -0.10 -2.14
C VAL A 91 6.85 -1.01 -2.39
N ASN A 92 7.42 -0.91 -3.58
CA ASN A 92 8.73 -1.49 -3.88
C ASN A 92 9.78 -0.39 -3.74
N GLY A 93 10.27 -0.19 -2.52
CA GLY A 93 11.19 0.89 -2.19
C GLY A 93 11.31 1.04 -0.69
N CYS A 94 11.42 2.29 -0.24
CA CYS A 94 11.64 2.60 1.16
C CYS A 94 10.45 3.38 1.73
N ILE A 95 10.12 3.09 2.98
CA ILE A 95 9.16 3.87 3.77
C ILE A 95 9.89 4.52 4.94
N ARG A 96 9.27 5.54 5.54
CA ARG A 96 9.88 6.25 6.66
C ARG A 96 9.90 5.39 7.92
N ASP A 97 10.92 5.59 8.75
CA ASP A 97 11.09 4.85 10.01
C ASP A 97 9.89 4.95 10.94
N SER A 98 9.19 6.06 10.91
CA SER A 98 7.97 6.25 11.71
C SER A 98 6.90 5.19 11.42
N LEU A 99 6.79 4.72 10.17
CA LEU A 99 5.89 3.64 9.82
C LEU A 99 6.35 2.28 10.35
N GLU A 100 7.65 2.10 10.55
CA GLU A 100 8.23 0.85 11.04
C GLU A 100 8.12 0.72 12.55
N THR A 101 8.19 1.84 13.28
CA THR A 101 8.32 1.86 14.73
C THR A 101 7.04 2.18 15.49
N VAL A 102 6.08 2.84 14.84
CA VAL A 102 4.83 3.22 15.49
C VAL A 102 3.86 2.05 15.52
N SER A 103 3.24 1.85 16.67
CA SER A 103 2.13 0.90 16.79
C SER A 103 0.88 1.53 16.18
N TYR A 104 0.33 0.89 15.17
CA TYR A 104 -0.85 1.40 14.46
C TYR A 104 -2.17 0.89 15.00
N THR A 105 -2.20 0.40 16.21
CA THR A 105 -3.40 -0.18 16.80
C THR A 105 -4.55 0.82 16.97
N HIS A 106 -4.21 2.11 17.08
CA HIS A 106 -5.18 3.19 17.25
C HIS A 106 -5.29 4.13 16.05
N LEU A 107 -4.52 3.87 14.98
CA LEU A 107 -4.55 4.66 13.75
C LEU A 107 -5.24 3.87 12.65
N THR A 108 -6.18 4.50 11.98
CA THR A 108 -6.90 3.90 10.86
C THR A 108 -6.14 4.20 9.57
N LEU A 109 -5.11 3.41 9.29
CA LEU A 109 -4.32 3.53 8.07
C LEU A 109 -4.75 2.47 7.06
N PRO A 110 -4.57 2.72 5.76
CA PRO A 110 -4.75 1.68 4.76
C PRO A 110 -3.74 0.55 4.96
N THR A 111 -3.99 -0.60 4.36
CA THR A 111 -3.00 -1.68 4.33
C THR A 111 -1.78 -1.21 3.55
N ILE A 112 -0.60 -1.31 4.16
CA ILE A 112 0.66 -0.94 3.51
C ILE A 112 1.55 -2.16 3.44
N LEU A 113 1.97 -2.53 2.24
CA LEU A 113 2.89 -3.64 2.01
C LEU A 113 4.19 -3.10 1.41
N LEU A 114 5.31 -3.45 2.05
CA LEU A 114 6.64 -3.11 1.59
C LEU A 114 7.31 -4.33 0.97
N VAL A 115 7.89 -4.13 -0.17
CA VAL A 115 8.65 -5.18 -0.85
C VAL A 115 10.12 -5.15 -0.42
#